data_86a692da060572260f8c294a84995a61
#
_entry.id   86a692da060572260f8c294a84995a61
#
_cell.length_a   1.000
_cell.length_b   1.000
_cell.length_c   1.000
_cell.angle_alpha   90.00
_cell.angle_beta   90.00
_cell.angle_gamma   90.00
#
_symmetry.space_group_name_H-M   'P 1'
#
loop_
_entity.id
_entity.type
_entity.pdbx_description
1 polymer ?
#
loop_
_entity_poly.entity_id
_entity_poly.type
_entity_poly.pdbx_seq_one_letter_code
_entity_poly.pdbx_strand_id
1 'polypeptide(L)'
;MIDKSRRPAAFVLKGNTMATLKQTQPALDPARMPRHIAIIMDGNGRWAQERGLSRSEGHKAGVRAAKAIVTECRTLGIRHLTLYTFSQENWGRPKDEVSLLFQLLVSFLGEELPSMERNGISLRVFGELDGLPLPARTALRHAMNRTAKCSDMIVNLALNYSGREEILRAARLLMQQGVKPEAVTEEAFRSCLYSAGQPDPDLIIRTSGEERLSN
;
A
#
# COMPACT_ATOMS: atom_id res chain seq x y z
N MET A 1 5.40 -16.99 24.82
CA MET A 1 3.94 -17.16 24.88
C MET A 1 3.34 -16.04 24.07
N ILE A 2 3.04 -16.28 22.76
CA ILE A 2 2.55 -15.24 21.86
C ILE A 2 1.08 -14.98 22.20
N ASP A 3 0.77 -13.74 22.58
CA ASP A 3 -0.61 -13.30 22.82
C ASP A 3 -1.43 -13.38 21.53
N LYS A 4 -2.30 -14.40 21.44
CA LYS A 4 -3.18 -14.67 20.28
C LYS A 4 -4.38 -13.71 20.20
N SER A 5 -4.51 -12.72 21.11
CA SER A 5 -5.67 -11.82 21.18
C SER A 5 -5.66 -10.65 20.19
N ARG A 6 -4.56 -10.40 19.49
CA ARG A 6 -4.42 -9.31 18.50
C ARG A 6 -4.34 -9.84 17.07
N ARG A 7 -5.38 -10.52 16.60
CA ARG A 7 -5.53 -10.73 15.14
C ARG A 7 -6.20 -9.48 14.56
N PRO A 8 -5.65 -8.87 13.48
CA PRO A 8 -6.33 -7.76 12.81
C PRO A 8 -7.68 -8.24 12.26
N ALA A 9 -8.75 -7.48 12.53
CA ALA A 9 -10.06 -7.77 12.00
C ALA A 9 -10.05 -7.51 10.47
N ALA A 10 -10.28 -8.54 9.68
CA ALA A 10 -10.52 -8.40 8.25
C ALA A 10 -11.99 -8.00 8.05
N PHE A 11 -12.25 -6.80 7.53
CA PHE A 11 -13.59 -6.32 7.23
C PHE A 11 -13.83 -6.35 5.72
N VAL A 12 -14.82 -7.13 5.30
CA VAL A 12 -15.22 -7.25 3.90
C VAL A 12 -16.40 -6.31 3.64
N LEU A 13 -16.16 -5.26 2.86
CA LEU A 13 -17.25 -4.41 2.37
C LEU A 13 -17.90 -5.08 1.14
N LYS A 14 -19.06 -5.71 1.33
CA LYS A 14 -19.93 -6.13 0.23
C LYS A 14 -20.55 -4.90 -0.43
N GLY A 15 -20.45 -4.86 -1.75
CA GLY A 15 -20.83 -3.74 -2.59
C GLY A 15 -22.30 -3.35 -2.55
N ASN A 16 -22.52 -2.16 -3.05
CA ASN A 16 -23.75 -1.42 -3.32
C ASN A 16 -24.41 -0.72 -2.14
N THR A 17 -24.11 0.54 -2.00
CA THR A 17 -25.06 1.65 -2.00
C THR A 17 -24.40 2.91 -1.43
N MET A 18 -23.87 3.76 -2.29
CA MET A 18 -23.47 5.11 -1.88
C MET A 18 -24.67 6.07 -1.65
N ALA A 19 -25.90 5.57 -1.65
CA ALA A 19 -27.08 6.42 -1.72
C ALA A 19 -27.87 6.58 -0.42
N THR A 20 -27.48 5.98 0.72
CA THR A 20 -28.32 6.11 1.93
C THR A 20 -27.55 6.03 3.26
N LEU A 21 -26.39 6.68 3.38
CA LEU A 21 -25.70 6.80 4.66
C LEU A 21 -25.72 8.27 5.18
N LYS A 22 -26.92 8.87 5.24
CA LYS A 22 -27.23 9.94 6.20
C LYS A 22 -27.76 9.35 7.51
N GLN A 23 -27.24 8.21 7.94
CA GLN A 23 -27.39 7.77 9.33
C GLN A 23 -26.23 8.39 10.10
N THR A 24 -26.53 9.04 11.20
CA THR A 24 -25.62 9.55 12.21
C THR A 24 -24.49 8.53 12.45
N GLN A 25 -23.36 8.73 11.75
CA GLN A 25 -22.18 7.94 12.06
C GLN A 25 -21.80 8.28 13.49
N PRO A 26 -21.60 7.30 14.38
CA PRO A 26 -21.06 7.59 15.70
C PRO A 26 -19.75 8.36 15.52
N ALA A 27 -19.57 9.42 16.31
CA ALA A 27 -18.32 10.17 16.27
C ALA A 27 -17.14 9.20 16.46
N LEU A 28 -16.19 9.23 15.53
CA LEU A 28 -15.00 8.41 15.64
C LEU A 28 -14.22 8.85 16.89
N ASP A 29 -13.86 7.87 17.72
CA ASP A 29 -13.02 8.12 18.88
C ASP A 29 -11.53 8.20 18.43
N PRO A 30 -10.88 9.37 18.51
CA PRO A 30 -9.49 9.52 18.09
C PRO A 30 -8.51 8.57 18.82
N ALA A 31 -8.83 8.19 20.06
CA ALA A 31 -7.99 7.29 20.86
C ALA A 31 -8.05 5.83 20.37
N ARG A 32 -9.08 5.48 19.60
CA ARG A 32 -9.30 4.14 19.05
C ARG A 32 -9.00 4.02 17.57
N MET A 33 -8.49 5.09 16.95
CA MET A 33 -8.13 5.06 15.55
C MET A 33 -6.93 4.15 15.29
N PRO A 34 -6.93 3.36 14.19
CA PRO A 34 -5.77 2.56 13.80
C PRO A 34 -4.60 3.50 13.47
N ARG A 35 -3.41 3.13 13.88
CA ARG A 35 -2.18 3.86 13.55
C ARG A 35 -1.69 3.54 12.15
N HIS A 36 -1.91 2.30 11.71
CA HIS A 36 -1.49 1.79 10.42
C HIS A 36 -2.65 1.01 9.75
N ILE A 37 -3.02 1.45 8.55
CA ILE A 37 -4.00 0.78 7.69
C ILE A 37 -3.28 0.23 6.46
N ALA A 38 -3.54 -1.03 6.10
CA ALA A 38 -3.07 -1.63 4.86
C ALA A 38 -4.27 -1.94 3.94
N ILE A 39 -4.17 -1.57 2.66
CA ILE A 39 -5.26 -1.75 1.70
C ILE A 39 -4.78 -2.54 0.48
N ILE A 40 -5.44 -3.67 0.24
CA ILE A 40 -5.26 -4.47 -0.97
C ILE A 40 -6.31 -3.99 -1.98
N MET A 41 -5.85 -3.24 -2.97
CA MET A 41 -6.69 -2.61 -4.00
C MET A 41 -7.02 -3.62 -5.10
N ASP A 42 -8.04 -4.43 -4.87
CA ASP A 42 -8.49 -5.46 -5.82
C ASP A 42 -9.82 -5.08 -6.49
N GLY A 43 -10.09 -5.66 -7.67
CA GLY A 43 -11.36 -5.61 -8.36
C GLY A 43 -11.57 -4.47 -9.34
N ASN A 44 -10.59 -3.61 -9.63
CA ASN A 44 -10.73 -2.52 -10.58
C ASN A 44 -11.21 -2.98 -11.98
N GLY A 45 -10.70 -4.13 -12.46
CA GLY A 45 -11.12 -4.71 -13.73
C GLY A 45 -12.56 -5.22 -13.70
N ARG A 46 -12.97 -5.91 -12.61
CA ARG A 46 -14.35 -6.38 -12.43
C ARG A 46 -15.34 -5.23 -12.33
N TRP A 47 -14.99 -4.22 -11.55
CA TRP A 47 -15.77 -2.98 -11.41
C TRP A 47 -16.04 -2.31 -12.76
N ALA A 48 -15.04 -2.26 -13.65
CA ALA A 48 -15.18 -1.72 -14.99
C ALA A 48 -16.09 -2.60 -15.87
N GLN A 49 -15.87 -3.91 -15.89
CA GLN A 49 -16.67 -4.86 -16.65
C GLN A 49 -18.17 -4.81 -16.29
N GLU A 50 -18.51 -4.75 -15.01
CA GLU A 50 -19.89 -4.62 -14.52
C GLU A 50 -20.60 -3.35 -15.02
N ARG A 51 -19.83 -2.35 -15.48
CA ARG A 51 -20.29 -1.05 -16.02
C ARG A 51 -20.12 -0.90 -17.51
N GLY A 52 -19.74 -1.97 -18.21
CA GLY A 52 -19.46 -1.92 -19.65
C GLY A 52 -18.22 -1.05 -20.02
N LEU A 53 -17.34 -0.82 -19.04
CA LEU A 53 -16.14 -0.01 -19.21
C LEU A 53 -14.91 -0.89 -19.48
N SER A 54 -13.88 -0.29 -20.07
CA SER A 54 -12.58 -0.93 -20.27
C SER A 54 -11.84 -1.15 -18.94
N ARG A 55 -10.96 -2.14 -18.88
CA ARG A 55 -10.07 -2.33 -17.72
C ARG A 55 -9.24 -1.09 -17.42
N SER A 56 -8.83 -0.35 -18.46
CA SER A 56 -8.09 0.91 -18.33
C SER A 56 -8.87 1.96 -17.53
N GLU A 57 -10.17 2.08 -17.78
CA GLU A 57 -11.04 3.00 -17.03
C GLU A 57 -11.21 2.54 -15.58
N GLY A 58 -11.25 1.22 -15.34
CA GLY A 58 -11.21 0.66 -13.99
C GLY A 58 -9.94 1.03 -13.24
N HIS A 59 -8.78 0.93 -13.86
CA HIS A 59 -7.51 1.34 -13.25
C HIS A 59 -7.46 2.84 -12.96
N LYS A 60 -7.92 3.69 -13.87
CA LYS A 60 -8.06 5.14 -13.64
C LYS A 60 -9.00 5.45 -12.47
N ALA A 61 -10.12 4.73 -12.37
CA ALA A 61 -11.02 4.86 -11.23
C ALA A 61 -10.34 4.44 -9.91
N GLY A 62 -9.55 3.37 -9.93
CA GLY A 62 -8.75 2.92 -8.79
C GLY A 62 -7.74 3.97 -8.32
N VAL A 63 -7.06 4.66 -9.24
CA VAL A 63 -6.14 5.76 -8.90
C VAL A 63 -6.88 6.90 -8.20
N ARG A 64 -8.07 7.29 -8.68
CA ARG A 64 -8.89 8.32 -8.02
C ARG A 64 -9.34 7.90 -6.63
N ALA A 65 -9.73 6.63 -6.47
CA ALA A 65 -10.08 6.07 -5.16
C ALA A 65 -8.88 6.08 -4.20
N ALA A 66 -7.70 5.69 -4.67
CA ALA A 66 -6.48 5.73 -3.87
C ALA A 66 -6.17 7.15 -3.38
N LYS A 67 -6.30 8.18 -4.25
CA LYS A 67 -6.14 9.58 -3.87
C LYS A 67 -7.12 10.00 -2.77
N ALA A 68 -8.39 9.66 -2.92
CA ALA A 68 -9.41 9.97 -1.92
C ALA A 68 -9.10 9.30 -0.57
N ILE A 69 -8.66 8.05 -0.57
CA ILE A 69 -8.27 7.30 0.63
C ILE A 69 -7.04 7.92 1.31
N VAL A 70 -6.01 8.28 0.56
CA VAL A 70 -4.82 8.97 1.12
C VAL A 70 -5.25 10.27 1.82
N THR A 71 -6.10 11.06 1.17
CA THR A 71 -6.61 12.32 1.73
C THR A 71 -7.42 12.07 3.00
N GLU A 72 -8.33 11.10 2.98
CA GLU A 72 -9.16 10.78 4.15
C GLU A 72 -8.33 10.23 5.31
N CYS A 73 -7.41 9.31 5.06
CA CYS A 73 -6.51 8.81 6.08
C CYS A 73 -5.69 9.93 6.72
N ARG A 74 -5.21 10.89 5.92
CA ARG A 74 -4.50 12.07 6.43
C ARG A 74 -5.39 12.94 7.32
N THR A 75 -6.64 13.16 6.90
CA THR A 75 -7.64 13.94 7.67
C THR A 75 -7.99 13.26 8.99
N LEU A 76 -8.10 11.93 8.99
CA LEU A 76 -8.39 11.12 10.17
C LEU A 76 -7.18 10.95 11.11
N GLY A 77 -6.01 11.49 10.76
CA GLY A 77 -4.81 11.38 11.60
C GLY A 77 -4.12 10.02 11.56
N ILE A 78 -4.41 9.19 10.56
CA ILE A 78 -3.71 7.91 10.33
C ILE A 78 -2.24 8.20 10.01
N ARG A 79 -1.34 7.53 10.71
CA ARG A 79 0.11 7.79 10.61
C ARG A 79 0.80 6.96 9.53
N HIS A 80 0.27 5.77 9.22
CA HIS A 80 0.83 4.87 8.23
C HIS A 80 -0.28 4.31 7.35
N LEU A 81 -0.10 4.38 6.04
CA LEU A 81 -1.00 3.77 5.06
C LEU A 81 -0.18 2.95 4.08
N THR A 82 -0.46 1.66 3.99
CA THR A 82 0.16 0.77 3.00
C THR A 82 -0.85 0.43 1.90
N LEU A 83 -0.50 0.72 0.66
CA LEU A 83 -1.30 0.41 -0.52
C LEU A 83 -0.63 -0.70 -1.33
N TYR A 84 -1.28 -1.84 -1.48
CA TYR A 84 -0.81 -2.91 -2.37
C TYR A 84 -1.20 -2.57 -3.81
N THR A 85 -0.24 -2.07 -4.58
CA THR A 85 -0.47 -1.50 -5.90
C THR A 85 -0.08 -2.44 -7.04
N PHE A 86 1.08 -3.12 -6.92
CA PHE A 86 1.57 -4.02 -7.96
C PHE A 86 2.43 -5.12 -7.36
N SER A 87 1.95 -6.36 -7.41
CA SER A 87 2.69 -7.53 -6.93
C SER A 87 3.56 -8.15 -8.04
N GLN A 88 4.51 -9.00 -7.66
CA GLN A 88 5.36 -9.71 -8.63
C GLN A 88 4.53 -10.58 -9.59
N GLU A 89 3.44 -11.17 -9.12
CA GLU A 89 2.54 -11.98 -9.94
C GLU A 89 1.86 -11.16 -11.04
N ASN A 90 1.76 -9.84 -10.88
CA ASN A 90 1.13 -8.97 -11.87
C ASN A 90 1.97 -8.79 -13.14
N TRP A 91 3.25 -9.18 -13.14
CA TRP A 91 4.05 -9.22 -14.37
C TRP A 91 3.54 -10.24 -15.40
N GLY A 92 2.77 -11.23 -14.97
CA GLY A 92 2.07 -12.17 -15.86
C GLY A 92 0.89 -11.59 -16.62
N ARG A 93 0.49 -10.33 -16.36
CA ARG A 93 -0.58 -9.65 -17.09
C ARG A 93 -0.16 -9.24 -18.49
N PRO A 94 -1.10 -8.93 -19.41
CA PRO A 94 -0.80 -8.36 -20.73
C PRO A 94 0.13 -7.13 -20.62
N LYS A 95 1.10 -7.05 -21.51
CA LYS A 95 2.14 -5.99 -21.46
C LYS A 95 1.58 -4.57 -21.57
N ASP A 96 0.51 -4.39 -22.31
CA ASP A 96 -0.22 -3.12 -22.46
C ASP A 96 -0.89 -2.71 -21.14
N GLU A 97 -1.49 -3.65 -20.41
CA GLU A 97 -2.06 -3.40 -19.08
C GLU A 97 -0.97 -2.99 -18.08
N VAL A 98 0.15 -3.73 -18.05
CA VAL A 98 1.29 -3.40 -17.17
C VAL A 98 1.87 -2.02 -17.50
N SER A 99 2.06 -1.72 -18.79
CA SER A 99 2.55 -0.42 -19.25
C SER A 99 1.63 0.72 -18.81
N LEU A 100 0.32 0.54 -18.96
CA LEU A 100 -0.68 1.51 -18.52
C LEU A 100 -0.60 1.75 -17.01
N LEU A 101 -0.47 0.71 -16.20
CA LEU A 101 -0.39 0.85 -14.73
C LEU A 101 0.81 1.70 -14.32
N PHE A 102 1.97 1.50 -14.94
CA PHE A 102 3.14 2.33 -14.66
C PHE A 102 3.02 3.75 -15.20
N GLN A 103 2.37 3.97 -16.34
CA GLN A 103 2.07 5.31 -16.83
C GLN A 103 1.14 6.06 -15.86
N LEU A 104 0.09 5.41 -15.37
CA LEU A 104 -0.82 5.98 -14.36
C LEU A 104 -0.09 6.31 -13.06
N LEU A 105 0.84 5.45 -12.62
CA LEU A 105 1.66 5.72 -11.44
C LEU A 105 2.53 6.96 -11.62
N VAL A 106 3.20 7.10 -12.77
CA VAL A 106 4.05 8.26 -13.08
C VAL A 106 3.24 9.55 -13.10
N SER A 107 2.08 9.54 -13.77
CA SER A 107 1.16 10.70 -13.82
C SER A 107 0.70 11.07 -12.41
N PHE A 108 0.24 10.07 -11.64
CA PHE A 108 -0.22 10.27 -10.26
C PHE A 108 0.85 10.92 -9.39
N LEU A 109 2.08 10.40 -9.43
CA LEU A 109 3.18 10.97 -8.65
C LEU A 109 3.48 12.40 -9.05
N GLY A 110 3.48 12.71 -10.36
CA GLY A 110 3.70 14.08 -10.85
C GLY A 110 2.62 15.06 -10.38
N GLU A 111 1.36 14.63 -10.39
CA GLU A 111 0.21 15.46 -9.99
C GLU A 111 0.12 15.65 -8.46
N GLU A 112 0.39 14.58 -7.69
CA GLU A 112 0.14 14.58 -6.24
C GLU A 112 1.35 15.01 -5.41
N LEU A 113 2.57 15.00 -5.95
CA LEU A 113 3.78 15.34 -5.21
C LEU A 113 3.68 16.70 -4.48
N PRO A 114 3.23 17.81 -5.11
CA PRO A 114 3.08 19.08 -4.39
C PRO A 114 2.05 19.01 -3.26
N SER A 115 1.01 18.19 -3.41
CA SER A 115 0.00 17.97 -2.38
C SER A 115 0.55 17.15 -1.22
N MET A 116 1.35 16.12 -1.51
CA MET A 116 2.01 15.30 -0.50
C MET A 116 2.95 16.14 0.37
N GLU A 117 3.76 16.99 -0.24
CA GLU A 117 4.65 17.91 0.48
C GLU A 117 3.89 18.86 1.40
N ARG A 118 2.85 19.52 0.89
CA ARG A 118 2.02 20.46 1.69
C ARG A 118 1.31 19.78 2.86
N ASN A 119 0.94 18.52 2.70
CA ASN A 119 0.22 17.75 3.72
C ASN A 119 1.14 16.93 4.64
N GLY A 120 2.45 17.10 4.54
CA GLY A 120 3.42 16.39 5.37
C GLY A 120 3.46 14.88 5.14
N ILE A 121 3.11 14.40 3.91
CA ILE A 121 3.05 12.99 3.56
C ILE A 121 4.38 12.53 3.01
N SER A 122 5.04 11.59 3.68
CA SER A 122 6.25 10.92 3.21
C SER A 122 5.89 9.69 2.37
N LEU A 123 6.49 9.55 1.18
CA LEU A 123 6.34 8.38 0.33
C LEU A 123 7.45 7.37 0.59
N ARG A 124 7.09 6.10 0.75
CA ARG A 124 8.02 4.97 0.78
C ARG A 124 7.57 3.88 -0.19
N VAL A 125 8.49 3.02 -0.58
CA VAL A 125 8.19 1.88 -1.45
C VAL A 125 8.61 0.59 -0.75
N PHE A 126 7.72 -0.39 -0.74
CA PHE A 126 8.00 -1.76 -0.37
C PHE A 126 8.13 -2.58 -1.65
N GLY A 127 9.29 -3.18 -1.89
CA GLY A 127 9.61 -3.99 -3.06
C GLY A 127 10.83 -3.49 -3.84
N GLU A 128 11.17 -4.24 -4.89
CA GLU A 128 12.38 -4.01 -5.67
C GLU A 128 12.17 -2.96 -6.77
N LEU A 129 12.77 -1.78 -6.58
CA LEU A 129 12.67 -0.67 -7.54
C LEU A 129 13.39 -0.96 -8.85
N ASP A 130 14.51 -1.68 -8.83
CA ASP A 130 15.36 -1.86 -10.00
C ASP A 130 14.71 -2.74 -11.07
N GLY A 131 13.72 -3.57 -10.72
CA GLY A 131 12.88 -4.30 -11.66
C GLY A 131 11.79 -3.47 -12.35
N LEU A 132 11.58 -2.20 -11.95
CA LEU A 132 10.55 -1.35 -12.52
C LEU A 132 11.03 -0.64 -13.80
N PRO A 133 10.09 -0.25 -14.72
CA PRO A 133 10.41 0.60 -15.86
C PRO A 133 11.10 1.90 -15.42
N LEU A 134 12.10 2.34 -16.20
CA LEU A 134 12.92 3.51 -15.85
C LEU A 134 12.10 4.77 -15.50
N PRO A 135 11.05 5.16 -16.25
CA PRO A 135 10.25 6.32 -15.91
C PRO A 135 9.58 6.20 -14.52
N ALA A 136 9.03 5.03 -14.20
CA ALA A 136 8.39 4.78 -12.91
C ALA A 136 9.43 4.82 -11.76
N ARG A 137 10.57 4.17 -11.95
CA ARG A 137 11.67 4.18 -10.98
C ARG A 137 12.18 5.60 -10.71
N THR A 138 12.36 6.41 -11.76
CA THR A 138 12.81 7.81 -11.64
C THR A 138 11.78 8.66 -10.90
N ALA A 139 10.49 8.54 -11.26
CA ALA A 139 9.41 9.28 -10.60
C ALA A 139 9.29 8.92 -9.12
N LEU A 140 9.38 7.62 -8.79
CA LEU A 140 9.34 7.14 -7.40
C LEU A 140 10.52 7.69 -6.58
N ARG A 141 11.75 7.55 -7.09
CA ARG A 141 12.95 8.08 -6.40
C ARG A 141 12.86 9.59 -6.20
N HIS A 142 12.38 10.32 -7.20
CA HIS A 142 12.16 11.76 -7.09
C HIS A 142 11.13 12.08 -5.99
N ALA A 143 9.97 11.44 -6.00
CA ALA A 143 8.92 11.68 -5.01
C ALA A 143 9.37 11.29 -3.59
N MET A 144 10.04 10.15 -3.43
CA MET A 144 10.59 9.73 -2.13
C MET A 144 11.60 10.75 -1.58
N ASN A 145 12.51 11.25 -2.41
CA ASN A 145 13.51 12.24 -2.00
C ASN A 145 12.85 13.57 -1.62
N ARG A 146 11.89 14.05 -2.41
CA ARG A 146 11.17 15.29 -2.16
C ARG A 146 10.37 15.24 -0.85
N THR A 147 9.77 14.09 -0.55
CA THR A 147 8.93 13.91 0.65
C THR A 147 9.69 13.33 1.85
N ALA A 148 11.00 13.13 1.76
CA ALA A 148 11.80 12.46 2.80
C ALA A 148 11.74 13.13 4.18
N LYS A 149 11.52 14.46 4.22
CA LYS A 149 11.44 15.24 5.46
C LYS A 149 9.99 15.37 6.00
N CYS A 150 9.00 14.88 5.25
CA CYS A 150 7.61 14.86 5.68
C CYS A 150 7.42 13.80 6.77
N SER A 151 6.66 14.11 7.82
CA SER A 151 6.55 13.25 9.02
C SER A 151 5.14 13.10 9.56
N ASP A 152 4.15 13.75 8.94
CA ASP A 152 2.77 13.69 9.44
C ASP A 152 2.08 12.37 9.12
N MET A 153 2.39 11.81 7.95
CA MET A 153 1.88 10.51 7.50
C MET A 153 2.91 9.84 6.59
N ILE A 154 3.03 8.53 6.67
CA ILE A 154 3.81 7.72 5.75
C ILE A 154 2.86 6.94 4.85
N VAL A 155 3.01 7.11 3.55
CA VAL A 155 2.33 6.29 2.53
C VAL A 155 3.35 5.31 1.94
N ASN A 156 3.11 4.02 2.14
CA ASN A 156 3.90 2.94 1.58
C ASN A 156 3.20 2.41 0.33
N LEU A 157 3.89 2.38 -0.81
CA LEU A 157 3.43 1.69 -2.00
C LEU A 157 4.12 0.34 -2.12
N ALA A 158 3.38 -0.76 -2.01
CA ALA A 158 3.90 -2.09 -2.30
C ALA A 158 3.92 -2.27 -3.83
N LEU A 159 5.11 -2.17 -4.43
CA LEU A 159 5.37 -2.19 -5.86
C LEU A 159 6.43 -3.24 -6.19
N ASN A 160 6.14 -4.10 -7.16
CA ASN A 160 7.00 -5.25 -7.47
C ASN A 160 7.31 -6.05 -6.20
N TYR A 161 6.30 -6.18 -5.35
CA TYR A 161 6.39 -6.72 -4.01
C TYR A 161 5.82 -8.15 -3.95
N SER A 162 6.45 -8.98 -3.17
CA SER A 162 5.93 -10.26 -2.71
C SER A 162 6.47 -10.53 -1.30
N GLY A 163 5.60 -10.94 -0.38
CA GLY A 163 6.01 -11.25 1.00
C GLY A 163 7.04 -12.38 1.06
N ARG A 164 6.96 -13.37 0.16
CA ARG A 164 7.96 -14.45 0.07
C ARG A 164 9.33 -13.94 -0.32
N GLU A 165 9.40 -13.04 -1.30
CA GLU A 165 10.66 -12.42 -1.71
C GLU A 165 11.22 -11.48 -0.63
N GLU A 166 10.36 -10.77 0.09
CA GLU A 166 10.80 -9.96 1.22
C GLU A 166 11.45 -10.80 2.31
N ILE A 167 10.86 -11.97 2.64
CA ILE A 167 11.45 -12.93 3.59
C ILE A 167 12.82 -13.40 3.12
N LEU A 168 12.93 -13.81 1.85
CA LEU A 168 14.21 -14.24 1.26
C LEU A 168 15.23 -13.10 1.23
N ARG A 169 14.80 -11.89 0.91
CA ARG A 169 15.65 -10.70 0.95
C ARG A 169 16.16 -10.42 2.37
N ALA A 170 15.29 -10.45 3.36
CA ALA A 170 15.66 -10.24 4.76
C ALA A 170 16.68 -11.29 5.23
N ALA A 171 16.47 -12.56 4.90
CA ALA A 171 17.41 -13.63 5.20
C ALA A 171 18.78 -13.40 4.54
N ARG A 172 18.81 -13.01 3.24
CA ARG A 172 20.06 -12.68 2.55
C ARG A 172 20.79 -11.52 3.19
N LEU A 173 20.09 -10.48 3.62
CA LEU A 173 20.68 -9.32 4.30
C LEU A 173 21.33 -9.72 5.62
N LEU A 174 20.66 -10.53 6.45
CA LEU A 174 21.23 -11.03 7.70
C LEU A 174 22.51 -11.84 7.44
N MET A 175 22.51 -12.70 6.42
CA MET A 175 23.70 -13.47 6.04
C MET A 175 24.84 -12.56 5.56
N GLN A 176 24.54 -11.53 4.75
CA GLN A 176 25.54 -10.56 4.27
C GLN A 176 26.14 -9.73 5.40
N GLN A 177 25.35 -9.45 6.44
CA GLN A 177 25.81 -8.74 7.64
C GLN A 177 26.61 -9.64 8.59
N GLY A 178 26.77 -10.93 8.26
CA GLY A 178 27.51 -11.88 9.09
C GLY A 178 26.80 -12.25 10.40
N VAL A 179 25.47 -12.06 10.46
CA VAL A 179 24.68 -12.41 11.65
C VAL A 179 24.69 -13.92 11.81
N LYS A 180 25.16 -14.38 12.97
CA LYS A 180 25.21 -15.81 13.30
C LYS A 180 23.80 -16.34 13.57
N PRO A 181 23.53 -17.65 13.29
CA PRO A 181 22.19 -18.23 13.47
C PRO A 181 21.57 -17.96 14.85
N GLU A 182 22.39 -18.00 15.91
CA GLU A 182 21.95 -17.79 17.30
C GLU A 182 21.53 -16.33 17.57
N ALA A 183 22.01 -15.38 16.75
CA ALA A 183 21.72 -13.95 16.86
C ALA A 183 20.54 -13.52 15.94
N VAL A 184 19.95 -14.43 15.17
CA VAL A 184 18.76 -14.17 14.37
C VAL A 184 17.55 -14.11 15.29
N THR A 185 17.20 -12.89 15.72
CA THR A 185 16.00 -12.61 16.51
C THR A 185 14.90 -12.05 15.63
N GLU A 186 13.66 -12.00 16.15
CA GLU A 186 12.55 -11.32 15.46
C GLU A 186 12.89 -9.85 15.14
N GLU A 187 13.52 -9.14 16.08
CA GLU A 187 13.92 -7.75 15.90
C GLU A 187 15.00 -7.59 14.81
N ALA A 188 16.02 -8.46 14.81
CA ALA A 188 17.04 -8.47 13.76
C ALA A 188 16.41 -8.75 12.39
N PHE A 189 15.47 -9.67 12.31
CA PHE A 189 14.76 -9.98 11.07
C PHE A 189 13.88 -8.79 10.62
N ARG A 190 13.08 -8.20 11.52
CA ARG A 190 12.24 -7.03 11.24
C ARG A 190 13.04 -5.84 10.74
N SER A 191 14.26 -5.64 11.24
CA SER A 191 15.14 -4.55 10.78
C SER A 191 15.53 -4.68 9.30
N CYS A 192 15.44 -5.88 8.74
CA CYS A 192 15.73 -6.17 7.33
C CYS A 192 14.49 -6.11 6.42
N LEU A 193 13.28 -5.93 6.96
CA LEU A 193 12.07 -5.77 6.16
C LEU A 193 11.93 -4.36 5.60
N TYR A 194 11.15 -4.20 4.52
CA TYR A 194 10.82 -2.87 3.97
C TYR A 194 10.05 -2.01 4.96
N SER A 195 9.28 -2.64 5.86
CA SER A 195 8.51 -2.00 6.92
C SER A 195 9.33 -1.64 8.16
N ALA A 196 10.65 -1.85 8.15
CA ALA A 196 11.50 -1.56 9.30
C ALA A 196 11.26 -0.16 9.88
N GLY A 197 11.12 -0.08 11.20
CA GLY A 197 10.84 1.16 11.92
C GLY A 197 9.38 1.64 11.84
N GLN A 198 8.48 0.88 11.23
CA GLN A 198 7.04 1.16 11.21
C GLN A 198 6.27 0.12 12.04
N PRO A 199 5.10 0.49 12.60
CA PRO A 199 4.22 -0.47 13.26
C PRO A 199 3.61 -1.44 12.26
N ASP A 200 3.22 -2.62 12.72
CA ASP A 200 2.41 -3.53 11.92
C ASP A 200 1.02 -2.93 11.65
N PRO A 201 0.32 -3.32 10.57
CA PRO A 201 -1.04 -2.86 10.30
C PRO A 201 -2.01 -3.25 11.41
N ASP A 202 -2.74 -2.28 11.96
CA ASP A 202 -3.84 -2.51 12.89
C ASP A 202 -5.10 -2.97 12.15
N LEU A 203 -5.23 -2.57 10.88
CA LEU A 203 -6.37 -2.88 10.02
C LEU A 203 -5.91 -3.20 8.61
N ILE A 204 -6.40 -4.32 8.07
CA ILE A 204 -6.20 -4.70 6.67
C ILE A 204 -7.56 -4.69 5.97
N ILE A 205 -7.65 -3.91 4.89
CA ILE A 205 -8.84 -3.83 4.05
C ILE A 205 -8.52 -4.46 2.70
N ARG A 206 -9.37 -5.36 2.22
CA ARG A 206 -9.31 -5.83 0.83
C ARG A 206 -10.63 -5.52 0.14
N THR A 207 -10.55 -4.87 -1.03
CA THR A 207 -11.75 -4.56 -1.84
C THR A 207 -12.15 -5.77 -2.68
N SER A 208 -13.38 -5.70 -3.26
CA SER A 208 -13.88 -6.71 -4.22
C SER A 208 -14.37 -8.05 -3.63
N GLY A 209 -14.65 -8.11 -2.32
CA GLY A 209 -15.26 -9.30 -1.69
C GLY A 209 -14.33 -10.52 -1.59
N GLU A 210 -13.04 -10.34 -1.76
CA GLU A 210 -12.02 -11.39 -1.61
C GLU A 210 -11.58 -11.49 -0.16
N GLU A 211 -11.55 -12.71 0.40
CA GLU A 211 -11.24 -12.96 1.83
C GLU A 211 -9.85 -13.54 2.04
N ARG A 212 -8.96 -13.52 1.03
CA ARG A 212 -7.58 -13.97 1.13
C ARG A 212 -6.61 -12.82 1.31
N LEU A 213 -5.48 -13.08 1.95
CA LEU A 213 -4.32 -12.18 1.93
C LEU A 213 -3.61 -12.26 0.57
N SER A 214 -2.88 -11.19 0.21
CA SER A 214 -1.96 -11.20 -0.92
C SER A 214 -0.64 -11.92 -0.52
N ASN A 215 0.07 -12.42 -1.53
CA ASN A 215 1.39 -13.06 -1.32
C ASN A 215 2.47 -12.05 -0.94
#